data_af828e86bb9e24fbd5ff7bc692029145
#
_entry.id   af828e86bb9e24fbd5ff7bc692029145
#
_cell.length_a   1.000
_cell.length_b   1.000
_cell.length_c   1.000
_cell.angle_alpha   90.00
_cell.angle_beta   90.00
_cell.angle_gamma   90.00
#
_symmetry.space_group_name_H-M   'P 1'
#
loop_
_entity.id
_entity.type
_entity.pdbx_description
1 polymer ?
#
loop_
_entity_poly.entity_id
_entity_poly.type
_entity_poly.pdbx_seq_one_letter_code
_entity_poly.pdbx_strand_id
1 'polypeptide(L)'
;MTSILEMRSFVCVILMSVQFVVACAAIYNATQSFLYKIRLWKPISAVIIAVISLTMFLVSTHVLSKIYYDNQINKMAEFFGRMPFALSVGITAYCAVMSVYITVRLHHCRNTDITAMSIKESFDGLPTGLCYFDENGLVVLKNNLMESICLELTGKSLNVAMPFREKIKETSQYE
;
A
#
# COMPACT_ATOMS: atom_id res chain seq x y z
N MET A 1 -10.35 13.26 -45.80
CA MET A 1 -10.82 12.04 -45.10
C MET A 1 -9.68 11.29 -44.41
N THR A 2 -8.48 11.27 -44.94
CA THR A 2 -7.26 10.69 -44.36
C THR A 2 -6.86 11.29 -43.01
N SER A 3 -6.90 12.61 -42.84
CA SER A 3 -6.49 13.30 -41.62
C SER A 3 -7.35 12.93 -40.35
N ILE A 4 -8.64 12.66 -40.54
CA ILE A 4 -9.54 12.28 -39.45
C ILE A 4 -9.25 10.83 -38.98
N LEU A 5 -8.90 9.95 -39.89
CA LEU A 5 -8.51 8.57 -39.60
C LEU A 5 -7.17 8.49 -38.88
N GLU A 6 -6.20 9.30 -39.31
CA GLU A 6 -4.89 9.41 -38.64
C GLU A 6 -5.04 9.95 -37.24
N MET A 7 -5.88 10.97 -37.03
CA MET A 7 -6.15 11.52 -35.69
C MET A 7 -6.82 10.49 -34.75
N ARG A 8 -7.75 9.68 -35.30
CA ARG A 8 -8.41 8.62 -34.51
C ARG A 8 -7.44 7.50 -34.12
N SER A 9 -6.57 7.07 -35.01
CA SER A 9 -5.53 6.07 -34.70
C SER A 9 -4.55 6.58 -33.65
N PHE A 10 -4.17 7.84 -33.71
CA PHE A 10 -3.29 8.50 -32.73
C PHE A 10 -3.92 8.54 -31.33
N VAL A 11 -5.20 8.88 -31.20
CA VAL A 11 -5.94 8.87 -29.94
C VAL A 11 -6.00 7.46 -29.35
N CYS A 12 -6.21 6.42 -30.17
CA CYS A 12 -6.17 5.04 -29.69
C CYS A 12 -4.80 4.64 -29.14
N VAL A 13 -3.72 5.00 -29.81
CA VAL A 13 -2.35 4.71 -29.34
C VAL A 13 -2.07 5.41 -28.02
N ILE A 14 -2.49 6.68 -27.87
CA ILE A 14 -2.36 7.40 -26.59
C ILE A 14 -3.14 6.69 -25.49
N LEU A 15 -4.41 6.32 -25.74
CA LEU A 15 -5.24 5.64 -24.76
C LEU A 15 -4.60 4.32 -24.30
N MET A 16 -4.08 3.52 -25.22
CA MET A 16 -3.39 2.27 -24.92
C MET A 16 -2.12 2.50 -24.09
N SER A 17 -1.33 3.52 -24.45
CA SER A 17 -0.12 3.88 -23.71
C SER A 17 -0.45 4.27 -22.26
N VAL A 18 -1.50 5.08 -22.08
CA VAL A 18 -1.97 5.45 -20.73
C VAL A 18 -2.48 4.23 -19.96
N GLN A 19 -3.27 3.36 -20.58
CA GLN A 19 -3.75 2.13 -19.95
C GLN A 19 -2.59 1.21 -19.52
N PHE A 20 -1.57 1.09 -20.34
CA PHE A 20 -0.37 0.31 -20.00
C PHE A 20 0.34 0.87 -18.77
N VAL A 21 0.57 2.19 -18.74
CA VAL A 21 1.22 2.85 -17.59
C VAL A 21 0.39 2.68 -16.30
N VAL A 22 -0.93 2.85 -16.40
CA VAL A 22 -1.85 2.65 -15.26
C VAL A 22 -1.83 1.20 -14.77
N ALA A 23 -1.80 0.22 -15.68
CA ALA A 23 -1.72 -1.19 -15.32
C ALA A 23 -0.39 -1.50 -14.60
N CYS A 24 0.74 -1.02 -15.12
CA CYS A 24 2.04 -1.18 -14.47
C CYS A 24 2.08 -0.55 -13.07
N ALA A 25 1.55 0.67 -12.92
CA ALA A 25 1.46 1.35 -11.63
C ALA A 25 0.56 0.60 -10.64
N ALA A 26 -0.58 0.07 -11.09
CA ALA A 26 -1.49 -0.69 -10.26
C ALA A 26 -0.88 -2.03 -9.80
N ILE A 27 -0.15 -2.74 -10.67
CA ILE A 27 0.58 -3.96 -10.33
C ILE A 27 1.68 -3.66 -9.30
N TYR A 28 2.45 -2.58 -9.51
CA TYR A 28 3.45 -2.14 -8.55
C TYR A 28 2.84 -1.86 -7.18
N ASN A 29 1.74 -1.12 -7.11
CA ASN A 29 1.03 -0.84 -5.86
C ASN A 29 0.50 -2.11 -5.18
N ALA A 30 0.01 -3.08 -5.94
CA ALA A 30 -0.43 -4.36 -5.41
C ALA A 30 0.75 -5.11 -4.77
N THR A 31 1.89 -5.22 -5.45
CA THR A 31 3.09 -5.89 -4.92
C THR A 31 3.62 -5.19 -3.66
N GLN A 32 3.69 -3.86 -3.65
CA GLN A 32 4.12 -3.10 -2.48
C GLN A 32 3.16 -3.29 -1.29
N SER A 33 1.85 -3.33 -1.54
CA SER A 33 0.85 -3.55 -0.49
C SER A 33 1.00 -4.90 0.21
N PHE A 34 1.45 -5.94 -0.49
CA PHE A 34 1.78 -7.24 0.09
C PHE A 34 3.08 -7.21 0.90
N LEU A 35 4.12 -6.59 0.38
CA LEU A 35 5.43 -6.52 1.04
C LEU A 35 5.37 -5.79 2.38
N TYR A 36 4.56 -4.73 2.48
CA TYR A 36 4.44 -3.92 3.71
C TYR A 36 3.46 -4.47 4.74
N LYS A 37 2.96 -5.72 4.59
CA LYS A 37 2.11 -6.41 5.60
C LYS A 37 0.93 -5.55 6.11
N ILE A 38 0.40 -4.67 5.26
CA ILE A 38 -0.69 -3.75 5.60
C ILE A 38 -1.98 -4.55 5.82
N ARG A 39 -2.79 -4.13 6.79
CA ARG A 39 -4.06 -4.76 7.20
C ARG A 39 -4.88 -5.29 6.01
N LEU A 40 -5.33 -6.54 6.05
CA LEU A 40 -5.87 -7.41 4.99
C LEU A 40 -6.80 -6.75 3.93
N TRP A 41 -7.61 -5.77 4.32
CA TRP A 41 -8.54 -5.10 3.38
C TRP A 41 -7.88 -4.15 2.37
N LYS A 42 -6.70 -3.63 2.67
CA LYS A 42 -5.99 -2.67 1.81
C LYS A 42 -5.29 -3.31 0.60
N PRO A 43 -4.58 -4.45 0.74
CA PRO A 43 -4.01 -5.15 -0.41
C PRO A 43 -5.07 -5.68 -1.37
N ILE A 44 -6.25 -6.08 -0.88
CA ILE A 44 -7.34 -6.59 -1.72
C ILE A 44 -7.81 -5.51 -2.71
N SER A 45 -8.01 -4.26 -2.26
CA SER A 45 -8.42 -3.17 -3.15
C SER A 45 -7.37 -2.86 -4.23
N ALA A 46 -6.08 -2.91 -3.89
CA ALA A 46 -5.00 -2.71 -4.83
C ALA A 46 -4.95 -3.82 -5.90
N VAL A 47 -5.17 -5.07 -5.50
CA VAL A 47 -5.25 -6.22 -6.42
C VAL A 47 -6.46 -6.10 -7.36
N ILE A 48 -7.62 -5.73 -6.84
CA ILE A 48 -8.83 -5.53 -7.67
C ILE A 48 -8.56 -4.46 -8.75
N ILE A 49 -7.96 -3.33 -8.39
CA ILE A 49 -7.63 -2.27 -9.33
C ILE A 49 -6.59 -2.74 -10.36
N ALA A 50 -5.59 -3.51 -9.95
CA ALA A 50 -4.60 -4.09 -10.86
C ALA A 50 -5.25 -5.06 -11.86
N VAL A 51 -6.17 -5.92 -11.43
CA VAL A 51 -6.91 -6.84 -12.29
C VAL A 51 -7.79 -6.08 -13.27
N ILE A 52 -8.56 -5.07 -12.81
CA ILE A 52 -9.42 -4.26 -13.67
C ILE A 52 -8.59 -3.51 -14.72
N SER A 53 -7.50 -2.86 -14.33
CA SER A 53 -6.66 -2.09 -15.27
C SER A 53 -5.98 -2.99 -16.29
N LEU A 54 -5.51 -4.17 -15.88
CA LEU A 54 -4.91 -5.16 -16.79
C LEU A 54 -5.93 -5.74 -17.77
N THR A 55 -7.13 -6.10 -17.31
CA THR A 55 -8.20 -6.61 -18.18
C THR A 55 -8.64 -5.54 -19.18
N MET A 56 -8.77 -4.29 -18.77
CA MET A 56 -9.09 -3.18 -19.69
C MET A 56 -8.02 -2.98 -20.74
N PHE A 57 -6.74 -3.05 -20.38
CA PHE A 57 -5.64 -2.98 -21.34
C PHE A 57 -5.69 -4.13 -22.35
N LEU A 58 -5.88 -5.39 -21.90
CA LEU A 58 -5.95 -6.56 -22.77
C LEU A 58 -7.17 -6.53 -23.71
N VAL A 59 -8.33 -6.09 -23.21
CA VAL A 59 -9.52 -5.94 -24.05
C VAL A 59 -9.32 -4.85 -25.09
N SER A 60 -8.77 -3.71 -24.72
CA SER A 60 -8.49 -2.61 -25.66
C SER A 60 -7.50 -3.02 -26.75
N THR A 61 -6.42 -3.72 -26.39
CA THR A 61 -5.44 -4.24 -27.36
C THR A 61 -6.06 -5.28 -28.29
N HIS A 62 -6.91 -6.17 -27.78
CA HIS A 62 -7.56 -7.17 -28.60
C HIS A 62 -8.53 -6.55 -29.60
N VAL A 63 -9.36 -5.59 -29.15
CA VAL A 63 -10.31 -4.89 -30.03
C VAL A 63 -9.58 -4.12 -31.13
N LEU A 64 -8.53 -3.37 -30.75
CA LEU A 64 -7.76 -2.58 -31.73
C LEU A 64 -6.97 -3.45 -32.71
N SER A 65 -6.41 -4.57 -32.25
CA SER A 65 -5.76 -5.56 -33.10
C SER A 65 -6.72 -6.11 -34.15
N LYS A 66 -7.95 -6.51 -33.77
CA LYS A 66 -8.96 -6.97 -34.73
C LYS A 66 -9.34 -5.89 -35.74
N ILE A 67 -9.55 -4.64 -35.29
CA ILE A 67 -9.89 -3.51 -36.21
C ILE A 67 -8.75 -3.27 -37.20
N TYR A 68 -7.51 -3.39 -36.77
CA TYR A 68 -6.33 -3.18 -37.60
C TYR A 68 -6.15 -4.30 -38.65
N TYR A 69 -6.24 -5.57 -38.22
CA TYR A 69 -6.03 -6.73 -39.09
C TYR A 69 -7.16 -6.91 -40.12
N ASP A 70 -8.41 -6.67 -39.74
CA ASP A 70 -9.57 -6.82 -40.62
C ASP A 70 -9.77 -5.66 -41.61
N ASN A 71 -8.91 -4.63 -41.52
CA ASN A 71 -8.97 -3.41 -42.34
C ASN A 71 -10.38 -2.73 -42.38
N GLN A 72 -11.15 -2.93 -41.27
CA GLN A 72 -12.53 -2.46 -41.17
C GLN A 72 -12.59 -1.04 -40.60
N ILE A 73 -12.26 -0.05 -41.44
CA ILE A 73 -12.28 1.39 -41.11
C ILE A 73 -13.63 1.84 -40.53
N ASN A 74 -14.73 1.22 -40.97
CA ASN A 74 -16.09 1.51 -40.49
C ASN A 74 -16.28 1.13 -39.01
N LYS A 75 -15.66 0.02 -38.54
CA LYS A 75 -15.73 -0.39 -37.14
C LYS A 75 -14.93 0.53 -36.21
N MET A 76 -13.90 1.20 -36.70
CA MET A 76 -13.18 2.22 -35.95
C MET A 76 -14.08 3.44 -35.66
N ALA A 77 -14.85 3.89 -36.66
CA ALA A 77 -15.81 4.98 -36.49
C ALA A 77 -16.92 4.60 -35.50
N GLU A 78 -17.36 3.34 -35.50
CA GLU A 78 -18.36 2.79 -34.62
C GLU A 78 -17.83 2.67 -33.16
N PHE A 79 -16.59 2.26 -32.96
CA PHE A 79 -15.94 2.19 -31.64
C PHE A 79 -15.82 3.59 -31.00
N PHE A 80 -15.43 4.62 -31.77
CA PHE A 80 -15.34 5.99 -31.28
C PHE A 80 -16.70 6.68 -31.09
N GLY A 81 -17.73 6.26 -31.79
CA GLY A 81 -19.08 6.87 -31.72
C GLY A 81 -20.00 6.22 -30.67
N ARG A 82 -19.60 5.10 -30.08
CA ARG A 82 -20.43 4.35 -29.15
C ARG A 82 -19.91 4.40 -27.70
N MET A 83 -20.80 4.07 -26.74
CA MET A 83 -20.52 3.93 -25.31
C MET A 83 -19.21 3.20 -24.93
N PRO A 84 -18.69 2.19 -25.68
CA PRO A 84 -17.46 1.50 -25.30
C PRO A 84 -16.23 2.38 -25.13
N PHE A 85 -16.08 3.44 -25.97
CA PHE A 85 -14.94 4.34 -25.85
C PHE A 85 -15.02 5.21 -24.60
N ALA A 86 -16.19 5.83 -24.35
CA ALA A 86 -16.41 6.65 -23.16
C ALA A 86 -16.24 5.84 -21.86
N LEU A 87 -16.75 4.60 -21.84
CA LEU A 87 -16.57 3.66 -20.74
C LEU A 87 -15.09 3.32 -20.52
N SER A 88 -14.36 3.01 -21.61
CA SER A 88 -12.92 2.72 -21.54
C SER A 88 -12.12 3.88 -20.94
N VAL A 89 -12.39 5.10 -21.39
CA VAL A 89 -11.76 6.32 -20.86
C VAL A 89 -12.14 6.52 -19.39
N GLY A 90 -13.41 6.39 -19.04
CA GLY A 90 -13.90 6.56 -17.66
C GLY A 90 -13.27 5.56 -16.69
N ILE A 91 -13.22 4.27 -17.05
CA ILE A 91 -12.61 3.23 -16.22
C ILE A 91 -11.10 3.47 -16.09
N THR A 92 -10.43 3.86 -17.19
CA THR A 92 -8.98 4.16 -17.16
C THR A 92 -8.69 5.35 -16.24
N ALA A 93 -9.47 6.42 -16.32
CA ALA A 93 -9.35 7.58 -15.44
C ALA A 93 -9.59 7.21 -13.96
N TYR A 94 -10.61 6.39 -13.68
CA TYR A 94 -10.88 5.89 -12.33
C TYR A 94 -9.70 5.07 -11.79
N CYS A 95 -9.19 4.11 -12.58
CA CYS A 95 -8.02 3.31 -12.17
C CYS A 95 -6.78 4.16 -11.95
N ALA A 96 -6.55 5.21 -12.76
CA ALA A 96 -5.44 6.14 -12.59
C ALA A 96 -5.55 6.90 -11.26
N VAL A 97 -6.70 7.49 -10.96
CA VAL A 97 -6.94 8.22 -9.71
C VAL A 97 -6.76 7.31 -8.50
N MET A 98 -7.33 6.11 -8.55
CA MET A 98 -7.21 5.13 -7.45
C MET A 98 -5.78 4.64 -7.29
N SER A 99 -5.03 4.46 -8.38
CA SER A 99 -3.62 4.08 -8.33
C SER A 99 -2.78 5.16 -7.65
N VAL A 100 -2.98 6.44 -7.99
CA VAL A 100 -2.31 7.57 -7.34
C VAL A 100 -2.68 7.63 -5.85
N TYR A 101 -3.96 7.50 -5.51
CA TYR A 101 -4.42 7.47 -4.12
C TYR A 101 -3.73 6.38 -3.29
N ILE A 102 -3.64 5.16 -3.83
CA ILE A 102 -2.97 4.04 -3.17
C ILE A 102 -1.48 4.33 -3.01
N THR A 103 -0.80 4.87 -4.04
CA THR A 103 0.63 5.24 -3.97
C THR A 103 0.90 6.25 -2.86
N VAL A 104 0.12 7.33 -2.79
CA VAL A 104 0.26 8.36 -1.75
C VAL A 104 0.05 7.75 -0.35
N ARG A 105 -0.94 6.89 -0.22
CA ARG A 105 -1.24 6.23 1.05
C ARG A 105 -0.16 5.24 1.48
N LEU A 106 0.41 4.47 0.54
CA LEU A 106 1.55 3.59 0.81
C LEU A 106 2.78 4.39 1.26
N HIS A 107 3.05 5.51 0.59
CA HIS A 107 4.15 6.39 0.96
C HIS A 107 3.98 6.98 2.38
N HIS A 108 2.77 7.40 2.71
CA HIS A 108 2.46 7.89 4.05
C HIS A 108 2.63 6.80 5.13
N CYS A 109 2.12 5.59 4.90
CA CYS A 109 2.31 4.46 5.82
C CYS A 109 3.81 4.14 6.01
N ARG A 110 4.57 4.11 4.92
CA ARG A 110 6.02 3.85 4.97
C ARG A 110 6.77 4.88 5.83
N ASN A 111 6.45 6.16 5.67
CA ASN A 111 7.09 7.22 6.44
C ASN A 111 6.74 7.14 7.94
N THR A 112 5.50 6.74 8.26
CA THR A 112 5.06 6.56 9.65
C THR A 112 5.75 5.35 10.29
N ASP A 113 5.89 4.24 9.58
CA ASP A 113 6.58 3.05 10.08
C ASP A 113 8.07 3.31 10.32
N ILE A 114 8.74 4.05 9.44
CA ILE A 114 10.14 4.47 9.64
C ILE A 114 10.26 5.34 10.90
N THR A 115 9.33 6.26 11.10
CA THR A 115 9.33 7.13 12.29
C THR A 115 9.14 6.33 13.57
N ALA A 116 8.21 5.36 13.59
CA ALA A 116 7.99 4.48 14.74
C ALA A 116 9.21 3.61 15.03
N MET A 117 9.88 3.09 14.01
CA MET A 117 11.10 2.31 14.16
C MET A 117 12.28 3.14 14.69
N SER A 118 12.45 4.37 14.18
CA SER A 118 13.46 5.30 14.65
C SER A 118 13.24 5.72 16.11
N ILE A 119 11.98 5.92 16.50
CA ILE A 119 11.61 6.21 17.91
C ILE A 119 11.96 5.02 18.79
N LYS A 120 11.62 3.80 18.35
CA LYS A 120 11.94 2.58 19.10
C LYS A 120 13.46 2.39 19.26
N GLU A 121 14.22 2.53 18.19
CA GLU A 121 15.68 2.43 18.24
C GLU A 121 16.30 3.48 19.19
N SER A 122 15.81 4.72 19.12
CA SER A 122 16.23 5.78 20.03
C SER A 122 15.87 5.47 21.49
N PHE A 123 14.70 4.90 21.71
CA PHE A 123 14.22 4.50 23.03
C PHE A 123 15.02 3.32 23.60
N ASP A 124 15.35 2.33 22.76
CA ASP A 124 16.19 1.19 23.11
C ASP A 124 17.67 1.56 23.33
N GLY A 125 18.14 2.64 22.73
CA GLY A 125 19.50 3.20 22.91
C GLY A 125 19.70 4.04 24.18
N LEU A 126 18.66 4.31 24.96
CA LEU A 126 18.78 5.08 26.19
C LEU A 126 19.52 4.28 27.28
N PRO A 127 20.43 4.90 28.04
CA PRO A 127 21.20 4.24 29.09
C PRO A 127 20.39 4.03 30.37
N THR A 128 19.10 4.28 30.36
CA THR A 128 18.14 4.12 31.47
C THR A 128 17.07 3.12 31.12
N GLY A 129 16.71 2.24 32.02
CA GLY A 129 15.58 1.34 31.87
C GLY A 129 14.27 2.12 31.95
N LEU A 130 13.50 2.12 30.84
CA LEU A 130 12.22 2.82 30.74
C LEU A 130 11.09 1.85 30.45
N CYS A 131 9.98 2.04 31.18
CA CYS A 131 8.76 1.28 30.97
C CYS A 131 7.53 2.16 31.22
N TYR A 132 6.57 2.09 30.31
CA TYR A 132 5.26 2.72 30.44
C TYR A 132 4.18 1.65 30.64
N PHE A 133 3.28 1.90 31.56
CA PHE A 133 2.15 1.05 31.88
C PHE A 133 0.84 1.77 31.59
N ASP A 134 -0.19 1.02 31.21
CA ASP A 134 -1.55 1.51 31.16
C ASP A 134 -2.20 1.62 32.55
N GLU A 135 -3.43 2.08 32.60
CA GLU A 135 -4.21 2.20 33.86
C GLU A 135 -4.43 0.85 34.55
N ASN A 136 -4.37 -0.27 33.83
CA ASN A 136 -4.50 -1.62 34.35
C ASN A 136 -3.15 -2.23 34.78
N GLY A 137 -2.06 -1.49 34.65
CA GLY A 137 -0.72 -1.96 34.98
C GLY A 137 -0.10 -2.88 33.92
N LEU A 138 -0.65 -2.95 32.72
CA LEU A 138 -0.07 -3.69 31.60
C LEU A 138 1.01 -2.85 30.91
N VAL A 139 2.07 -3.51 30.47
CA VAL A 139 3.16 -2.84 29.76
C VAL A 139 2.71 -2.37 28.39
N VAL A 140 2.77 -1.07 28.15
CA VAL A 140 2.49 -0.43 26.85
C VAL A 140 3.77 -0.28 26.05
N LEU A 141 4.87 0.14 26.69
CA LEU A 141 6.15 0.36 26.04
C LEU A 141 7.27 0.09 27.05
N LYS A 142 8.30 -0.63 26.63
CA LYS A 142 9.52 -0.89 27.40
C LYS A 142 10.74 -0.89 26.49
N ASN A 143 11.89 -0.45 27.01
CA ASN A 143 13.14 -0.55 26.28
C ASN A 143 13.89 -1.84 26.64
N ASN A 144 14.88 -2.20 25.82
CA ASN A 144 15.66 -3.43 25.99
C ASN A 144 16.38 -3.49 27.32
N LEU A 145 16.87 -2.36 27.83
CA LEU A 145 17.54 -2.30 29.10
C LEU A 145 16.60 -2.62 30.26
N MET A 146 15.36 -2.07 30.23
CA MET A 146 14.34 -2.39 31.24
C MET A 146 13.92 -3.84 31.22
N GLU A 147 13.82 -4.45 30.04
CA GLU A 147 13.56 -5.88 29.87
C GLU A 147 14.66 -6.72 30.52
N SER A 148 15.92 -6.37 30.26
CA SER A 148 17.09 -7.06 30.85
C SER A 148 17.13 -6.95 32.36
N ILE A 149 16.91 -5.75 32.90
CA ILE A 149 16.85 -5.50 34.35
C ILE A 149 15.73 -6.33 35.01
N CYS A 150 14.55 -6.33 34.39
CA CYS A 150 13.43 -7.10 34.93
C CYS A 150 13.70 -8.62 34.91
N LEU A 151 14.28 -9.11 33.81
CA LEU A 151 14.64 -10.51 33.66
C LEU A 151 15.68 -10.94 34.73
N GLU A 152 16.67 -10.09 34.99
CA GLU A 152 17.71 -10.33 35.97
C GLU A 152 17.15 -10.35 37.42
N LEU A 153 16.24 -9.42 37.76
CA LEU A 153 15.66 -9.29 39.06
C LEU A 153 14.56 -10.32 39.36
N THR A 154 13.73 -10.64 38.39
CA THR A 154 12.52 -11.46 38.60
C THR A 154 12.57 -12.82 37.93
N GLY A 155 13.53 -13.06 37.01
CA GLY A 155 13.59 -14.25 36.17
C GLY A 155 12.48 -14.35 35.13
N LYS A 156 11.66 -13.28 34.94
CA LYS A 156 10.52 -13.25 34.03
C LYS A 156 10.52 -11.99 33.16
N SER A 157 9.97 -12.10 31.95
CA SER A 157 9.75 -10.95 31.07
C SER A 157 8.76 -9.96 31.68
N LEU A 158 9.03 -8.67 31.53
CA LEU A 158 8.20 -7.58 32.04
C LEU A 158 6.94 -7.42 31.19
N ASN A 159 5.82 -7.95 31.66
CA ASN A 159 4.51 -7.82 31.00
C ASN A 159 3.47 -7.10 31.88
N VAL A 160 3.67 -7.13 33.19
CA VAL A 160 2.78 -6.51 34.18
C VAL A 160 3.62 -5.81 35.25
N ALA A 161 3.14 -4.66 35.74
CA ALA A 161 3.85 -3.84 36.71
C ALA A 161 4.04 -4.49 38.09
N MET A 162 3.07 -5.30 38.55
CA MET A 162 3.01 -5.78 39.94
C MET A 162 4.23 -6.62 40.39
N PRO A 163 4.66 -7.66 39.67
CA PRO A 163 5.81 -8.46 40.13
C PRO A 163 7.11 -7.68 40.27
N PHE A 164 7.29 -6.69 39.41
CA PHE A 164 8.47 -5.82 39.41
C PHE A 164 8.45 -4.81 40.59
N ARG A 165 7.28 -4.20 40.86
CA ARG A 165 7.09 -3.28 41.99
C ARG A 165 7.29 -3.97 43.36
N GLU A 166 6.82 -5.19 43.51
CA GLU A 166 7.00 -5.98 44.73
C GLU A 166 8.48 -6.25 44.97
N LYS A 167 9.20 -6.65 43.92
CA LYS A 167 10.64 -6.96 44.01
C LYS A 167 11.47 -5.76 44.39
N ILE A 168 11.19 -4.58 43.79
CA ILE A 168 11.88 -3.32 44.16
C ILE A 168 11.62 -2.95 45.63
N LYS A 169 10.40 -3.11 46.15
CA LYS A 169 10.07 -2.84 47.54
C LYS A 169 10.83 -3.75 48.48
N GLU A 170 10.94 -5.04 48.17
CA GLU A 170 11.73 -5.98 48.94
C GLU A 170 13.20 -5.53 48.99
N THR A 171 13.80 -5.15 47.83
CA THR A 171 15.20 -4.76 47.77
C THR A 171 15.46 -3.44 48.51
N SER A 172 14.55 -2.47 48.50
CA SER A 172 14.69 -1.18 49.20
C SER A 172 14.45 -1.25 50.72
N GLN A 173 14.01 -2.35 51.26
CA GLN A 173 13.87 -2.57 52.71
C GLN A 173 15.15 -3.12 53.36
N TYR A 174 16.16 -3.46 52.55
CA TYR A 174 17.44 -3.99 53.04
C TYR A 174 18.59 -2.97 52.98
N GLU A 175 18.32 -1.72 52.51
CA GLU A 175 19.22 -0.58 52.65
C GLU A 175 18.81 0.31 53.85
#